data_fd299c8187211e3e29fc003bc1811709
#
_entry.id   fd299c8187211e3e29fc003bc1811709
#
_cell.length_a   1.000
_cell.length_b   1.000
_cell.length_c   1.000
_cell.angle_alpha   90.00
_cell.angle_beta   90.00
_cell.angle_gamma   90.00
#
_symmetry.space_group_name_H-M   'P 1'
#
loop_
_entity.id
_entity.type
_entity.pdbx_description
1 polymer ?
#
loop_
_entity_poly.entity_id
_entity_poly.type
_entity_poly.pdbx_seq_one_letter_code
_entity_poly.pdbx_strand_id
1 'polypeptide(L)'
;METHSCFFAVALVVSSSVLFASGDSLRPFARGWYSATATWYGSPDGDGSDGGACGYGTMVDVRPYRARVGAVSPVLFKNGEGCGACYKVKCLDRSICTRKAVTVIITDQAPDRFSDRPLLDLSGAAFSRMAVTGYSGSLRNRGEMPVIYRRTKCKYPGKNIAFRVNEGSTGYWLSLLVEFEEGDGDIGSMHIRQVQFHFHHFSITLITYSNSIHFSFLV
;
A
#
# COMPACT_ATOMS: atom_id res chain seq x y z
N MET A 1 -31.49 -49.29 61.20
CA MET A 1 -32.04 -48.69 60.00
C MET A 1 -31.05 -47.60 59.61
N GLU A 2 -30.11 -48.00 58.77
CA GLU A 2 -29.03 -47.04 58.27
C GLU A 2 -29.39 -46.53 56.91
N THR A 3 -29.49 -45.26 56.78
CA THR A 3 -29.76 -44.59 55.51
C THR A 3 -28.44 -44.15 54.87
N HIS A 4 -28.05 -44.89 53.84
CA HIS A 4 -26.88 -44.51 53.01
C HIS A 4 -27.21 -43.34 52.08
N SER A 5 -26.56 -42.20 52.31
CA SER A 5 -26.63 -41.05 51.46
C SER A 5 -25.58 -41.18 50.36
N CYS A 6 -26.03 -41.34 49.11
CA CYS A 6 -25.17 -41.32 47.93
C CYS A 6 -24.89 -39.92 47.46
N PHE A 7 -23.68 -39.43 47.61
CA PHE A 7 -23.22 -38.19 46.99
C PHE A 7 -22.76 -38.43 45.55
N PHE A 8 -23.52 -37.93 44.57
CA PHE A 8 -23.08 -37.89 43.20
C PHE A 8 -22.22 -36.65 43.02
N ALA A 9 -20.91 -36.84 42.81
CA ALA A 9 -20.00 -35.78 42.37
C ALA A 9 -20.15 -35.59 40.87
N VAL A 10 -20.74 -34.44 40.45
CA VAL A 10 -20.77 -34.06 39.06
C VAL A 10 -19.45 -33.34 38.75
N ALA A 11 -18.58 -34.00 38.01
CA ALA A 11 -17.36 -33.40 37.46
C ALA A 11 -17.71 -32.56 36.24
N LEU A 12 -17.67 -31.24 36.40
CA LEU A 12 -17.78 -30.29 35.30
C LEU A 12 -16.45 -30.26 34.52
N VAL A 13 -16.39 -30.93 33.36
CA VAL A 13 -15.28 -30.80 32.40
C VAL A 13 -15.47 -29.51 31.63
N VAL A 14 -14.76 -28.46 32.02
CA VAL A 14 -14.66 -27.23 31.25
C VAL A 14 -13.69 -27.47 30.09
N SER A 15 -14.24 -27.76 28.92
CA SER A 15 -13.49 -27.82 27.67
C SER A 15 -13.11 -26.42 27.24
N SER A 16 -11.87 -25.96 27.54
CA SER A 16 -11.30 -24.74 27.03
C SER A 16 -10.93 -24.95 25.55
N SER A 17 -11.84 -24.58 24.66
CA SER A 17 -11.52 -24.45 23.24
C SER A 17 -10.56 -23.29 23.05
N VAL A 18 -9.27 -23.57 22.96
CA VAL A 18 -8.26 -22.61 22.52
C VAL A 18 -8.48 -22.40 21.03
N LEU A 19 -9.17 -21.32 20.67
CA LEU A 19 -9.22 -20.83 19.30
C LEU A 19 -7.80 -20.34 18.95
N PHE A 20 -7.03 -21.19 18.27
CA PHE A 20 -5.86 -20.74 17.55
C PHE A 20 -6.35 -19.83 16.44
N ALA A 21 -6.27 -18.52 16.65
CA ALA A 21 -6.31 -17.55 15.57
C ALA A 21 -5.13 -17.93 14.65
N SER A 22 -5.44 -18.51 13.50
CA SER A 22 -4.47 -18.70 12.44
C SER A 22 -4.04 -17.31 12.00
N GLY A 23 -2.92 -16.84 12.55
CA GLY A 23 -2.26 -15.67 12.03
C GLY A 23 -1.91 -16.00 10.57
N ASP A 24 -2.56 -15.31 9.63
CA ASP A 24 -2.12 -15.31 8.24
C ASP A 24 -0.64 -14.93 8.25
N SER A 25 0.20 -15.94 8.07
CA SER A 25 1.63 -15.72 7.91
C SER A 25 1.80 -14.86 6.67
N LEU A 26 2.18 -13.60 6.87
CA LEU A 26 2.50 -12.66 5.82
C LEU A 26 3.37 -13.39 4.80
N ARG A 27 2.84 -13.59 3.59
CA ARG A 27 3.54 -14.34 2.55
C ARG A 27 4.86 -13.65 2.28
N PRO A 28 5.98 -14.37 2.30
CA PRO A 28 7.27 -13.75 2.08
C PRO A 28 7.28 -13.06 0.71
N PHE A 29 7.80 -11.86 0.69
CA PHE A 29 7.97 -11.01 -0.48
C PHE A 29 8.40 -11.84 -1.69
N ALA A 30 7.54 -12.00 -2.69
CA ALA A 30 7.88 -12.75 -3.89
C ALA A 30 9.03 -12.06 -4.62
N ARG A 31 10.22 -12.65 -4.56
CA ARG A 31 11.48 -12.08 -5.08
C ARG A 31 11.60 -12.16 -6.61
N GLY A 32 10.65 -12.80 -7.28
CA GLY A 32 10.64 -13.01 -8.72
C GLY A 32 10.29 -11.74 -9.53
N TRP A 33 10.65 -11.77 -10.80
CA TRP A 33 10.13 -10.85 -11.79
C TRP A 33 8.92 -11.46 -12.46
N TYR A 34 7.88 -10.68 -12.65
CA TYR A 34 6.61 -11.08 -13.27
C TYR A 34 6.38 -10.24 -14.51
N SER A 35 5.72 -10.80 -15.51
CA SER A 35 5.32 -10.10 -16.72
C SER A 35 4.10 -9.22 -16.44
N ALA A 36 4.08 -8.04 -17.04
CA ALA A 36 2.96 -7.11 -17.05
C ALA A 36 2.98 -6.25 -18.30
N THR A 37 1.93 -5.45 -18.44
CA THR A 37 1.89 -4.34 -19.39
C THR A 37 2.14 -3.04 -18.62
N ALA A 38 2.87 -2.10 -19.23
CA ALA A 38 2.97 -0.73 -18.75
C ALA A 38 2.34 0.22 -19.76
N THR A 39 1.57 1.17 -19.24
CA THR A 39 1.05 2.35 -19.93
C THR A 39 1.51 3.60 -19.20
N TRP A 40 1.12 4.78 -19.65
CA TRP A 40 1.42 6.02 -18.95
C TRP A 40 0.24 7.00 -19.04
N TYR A 41 0.15 7.89 -18.07
CA TYR A 41 -0.90 8.90 -17.94
C TYR A 41 -0.36 10.25 -17.49
N GLY A 42 -1.20 11.28 -17.59
CA GLY A 42 -0.85 12.64 -17.23
C GLY A 42 0.05 13.34 -18.24
N SER A 43 0.85 14.27 -17.78
CA SER A 43 1.80 15.00 -18.63
C SER A 43 3.09 14.20 -18.84
N PRO A 44 3.83 14.44 -19.95
CA PRO A 44 5.04 13.69 -20.29
C PRO A 44 6.12 13.63 -19.21
N ASP A 45 6.26 14.66 -18.42
CA ASP A 45 7.28 14.78 -17.37
C ASP A 45 6.64 14.97 -15.97
N GLY A 46 5.30 14.82 -15.90
CA GLY A 46 4.52 15.02 -14.68
C GLY A 46 4.30 13.76 -13.86
N ASP A 47 3.58 13.93 -12.80
CA ASP A 47 3.25 12.97 -11.75
C ASP A 47 2.01 12.13 -12.04
N GLY A 48 1.33 12.42 -13.14
CA GLY A 48 0.11 11.73 -13.54
C GLY A 48 -1.15 12.46 -13.07
N SER A 49 -1.55 12.30 -11.83
CA SER A 49 -2.79 12.88 -11.28
C SER A 49 -2.70 13.07 -9.77
N ASP A 50 -3.21 14.21 -9.30
CA ASP A 50 -3.42 14.50 -7.88
C ASP A 50 -4.65 13.78 -7.30
N GLY A 51 -5.54 13.29 -8.15
CA GLY A 51 -6.81 12.66 -7.78
C GLY A 51 -6.75 11.15 -7.58
N GLY A 52 -5.56 10.58 -7.32
CA GLY A 52 -5.39 9.13 -7.20
C GLY A 52 -6.15 8.52 -6.02
N ALA A 53 -6.64 7.29 -6.20
CA ALA A 53 -7.49 6.56 -5.26
C ALA A 53 -6.88 6.36 -3.87
N CYS A 54 -5.55 6.45 -3.74
CA CYS A 54 -4.86 6.31 -2.45
C CYS A 54 -4.80 7.60 -1.61
N GLY A 55 -5.30 8.73 -2.12
CA GLY A 55 -5.40 9.98 -1.37
C GLY A 55 -4.09 10.73 -1.15
N TYR A 56 -3.08 10.51 -1.98
CA TYR A 56 -1.80 11.23 -1.90
C TYR A 56 -1.90 12.72 -2.29
N GLY A 57 -2.87 13.08 -3.14
CA GLY A 57 -3.04 14.45 -3.61
C GLY A 57 -1.77 14.99 -4.26
N THR A 58 -1.52 16.28 -4.12
CA THR A 58 -0.34 16.98 -4.68
C THR A 58 1.00 16.52 -4.13
N MET A 59 1.02 15.63 -3.12
CA MET A 59 2.28 15.09 -2.59
C MET A 59 3.05 14.26 -3.63
N VAL A 60 2.38 13.73 -4.63
CA VAL A 60 2.99 12.90 -5.68
C VAL A 60 4.12 13.64 -6.42
N ASP A 61 4.06 14.95 -6.53
CA ASP A 61 5.07 15.79 -7.17
C ASP A 61 6.32 16.01 -6.34
N VAL A 62 6.16 16.13 -5.04
CA VAL A 62 7.24 16.56 -4.14
C VAL A 62 8.07 15.37 -3.62
N ARG A 63 9.17 15.67 -2.94
CA ARG A 63 9.95 14.64 -2.26
C ARG A 63 9.16 13.99 -1.14
N PRO A 64 9.24 12.67 -0.99
CA PRO A 64 10.17 11.73 -1.63
C PRO A 64 9.67 11.16 -2.97
N TYR A 65 8.43 11.38 -3.37
CA TYR A 65 7.78 10.74 -4.52
C TYR A 65 8.35 11.24 -5.84
N ARG A 66 8.45 12.56 -6.05
CA ARG A 66 9.03 13.21 -7.24
C ARG A 66 8.48 12.66 -8.54
N ALA A 67 7.17 12.60 -8.65
CA ALA A 67 6.46 12.07 -9.80
C ALA A 67 6.84 10.62 -10.20
N ARG A 68 7.45 9.83 -9.30
CA ARG A 68 7.72 8.41 -9.53
C ARG A 68 6.61 7.55 -8.96
N VAL A 69 5.43 7.75 -9.49
CA VAL A 69 4.20 7.15 -9.03
C VAL A 69 3.49 6.44 -10.18
N GLY A 70 2.48 5.67 -9.84
CA GLY A 70 1.65 5.01 -10.84
C GLY A 70 0.41 4.41 -10.23
N ALA A 71 -0.52 4.10 -11.13
CA ALA A 71 -1.70 3.31 -10.87
C ALA A 71 -1.43 1.84 -11.22
N VAL A 72 -2.17 0.94 -10.61
CA VAL A 72 -2.12 -0.48 -10.94
C VAL A 72 -3.50 -1.05 -11.19
N SER A 73 -3.58 -2.08 -12.03
CA SER A 73 -4.84 -2.80 -12.28
C SER A 73 -5.44 -3.35 -10.98
N PRO A 74 -6.77 -3.59 -10.92
CA PRO A 74 -7.46 -4.12 -9.75
C PRO A 74 -6.82 -5.36 -9.13
N VAL A 75 -6.25 -6.27 -9.95
CA VAL A 75 -5.55 -7.48 -9.46
C VAL A 75 -4.31 -7.17 -8.62
N LEU A 76 -3.68 -6.01 -8.82
CA LEU A 76 -2.54 -5.54 -8.03
C LEU A 76 -2.94 -4.52 -6.97
N PHE A 77 -4.03 -3.78 -7.21
CA PHE A 77 -4.56 -2.78 -6.28
C PHE A 77 -5.25 -3.39 -5.07
N LYS A 78 -5.98 -4.52 -5.28
CA LYS A 78 -6.58 -5.32 -4.20
C LYS A 78 -7.44 -4.51 -3.24
N ASN A 79 -8.36 -3.72 -3.78
CA ASN A 79 -9.27 -2.88 -2.99
C ASN A 79 -8.55 -1.90 -2.03
N GLY A 80 -7.38 -1.40 -2.41
CA GLY A 80 -6.61 -0.43 -1.62
C GLY A 80 -5.37 -0.98 -0.94
N GLU A 81 -5.22 -2.31 -0.79
CA GLU A 81 -3.99 -2.90 -0.22
C GLU A 81 -2.72 -2.55 -1.02
N GLY A 82 -2.90 -2.21 -2.30
CA GLY A 82 -1.82 -1.79 -3.18
C GLY A 82 -1.31 -0.38 -2.92
N CYS A 83 -2.04 0.45 -2.18
CA CYS A 83 -1.64 1.83 -1.90
C CYS A 83 -0.31 1.88 -1.13
N GLY A 84 0.60 2.75 -1.55
CA GLY A 84 1.92 2.90 -0.94
C GLY A 84 2.93 1.81 -1.30
N ALA A 85 2.51 0.79 -2.01
CA ALA A 85 3.36 -0.30 -2.47
C ALA A 85 4.45 0.18 -3.42
N CYS A 86 5.67 -0.33 -3.27
CA CYS A 86 6.77 -0.02 -4.18
C CYS A 86 7.05 -1.16 -5.14
N TYR A 87 7.19 -0.82 -6.42
CA TYR A 87 7.55 -1.77 -7.47
C TYR A 87 8.78 -1.31 -8.24
N LYS A 88 9.62 -2.25 -8.61
CA LYS A 88 10.62 -2.06 -9.69
C LYS A 88 9.99 -2.50 -10.99
N VAL A 89 10.03 -1.62 -11.99
CA VAL A 89 9.49 -1.85 -13.34
C VAL A 89 10.62 -1.74 -14.34
N LYS A 90 10.69 -2.66 -15.28
CA LYS A 90 11.73 -2.72 -16.28
C LYS A 90 11.14 -3.04 -17.64
N CYS A 91 11.40 -2.18 -18.61
CA CYS A 91 11.09 -2.40 -20.01
C CYS A 91 12.04 -3.46 -20.63
N LEU A 92 11.49 -4.29 -21.51
CA LEU A 92 12.21 -5.39 -22.15
C LEU A 92 12.80 -5.04 -23.52
N ASP A 93 12.29 -4.00 -24.18
CA ASP A 93 12.78 -3.58 -25.49
C ASP A 93 14.13 -2.88 -25.37
N ARG A 94 15.18 -3.60 -25.79
CA ARG A 94 16.56 -3.11 -25.71
C ARG A 94 16.91 -2.01 -26.70
N SER A 95 16.09 -1.78 -27.71
CA SER A 95 16.34 -0.75 -28.71
C SER A 95 16.05 0.67 -28.19
N ILE A 96 15.16 0.78 -27.20
CA ILE A 96 14.67 2.06 -26.70
C ILE A 96 14.77 2.19 -25.17
N CYS A 97 14.84 1.07 -24.46
CA CYS A 97 14.80 1.05 -23.00
C CYS A 97 16.16 0.86 -22.35
N THR A 98 16.35 1.57 -21.25
CA THR A 98 17.52 1.34 -20.38
C THR A 98 17.45 -0.05 -19.72
N ARG A 99 18.61 -0.58 -19.34
CA ARG A 99 18.68 -1.84 -18.58
C ARG A 99 18.30 -1.67 -17.10
N LYS A 100 18.16 -0.43 -16.64
CA LYS A 100 17.85 -0.11 -15.23
C LYS A 100 16.35 -0.17 -15.00
N ALA A 101 15.97 -0.73 -13.87
CA ALA A 101 14.58 -0.67 -13.42
C ALA A 101 14.26 0.69 -12.79
N VAL A 102 13.06 1.18 -13.03
CA VAL A 102 12.50 2.34 -12.35
C VAL A 102 11.77 1.85 -11.10
N THR A 103 11.94 2.53 -9.97
CA THR A 103 11.13 2.28 -8.78
C THR A 103 9.98 3.25 -8.77
N VAL A 104 8.76 2.75 -8.61
CA VAL A 104 7.53 3.51 -8.54
C VAL A 104 6.76 3.17 -7.26
N ILE A 105 6.00 4.12 -6.77
CA ILE A 105 5.10 3.99 -5.62
C ILE A 105 3.68 4.01 -6.17
N ILE A 106 2.84 3.10 -5.68
CA ILE A 106 1.44 3.04 -6.11
C ILE A 106 0.63 4.06 -5.33
N THR A 107 0.00 4.96 -6.07
CA THR A 107 -0.81 6.05 -5.53
C THR A 107 -2.23 6.04 -6.08
N ASP A 108 -2.53 5.11 -7.02
CA ASP A 108 -3.81 5.09 -7.70
C ASP A 108 -4.18 3.69 -8.20
N GLN A 109 -5.46 3.53 -8.58
CA GLN A 109 -6.01 2.38 -9.27
C GLN A 109 -6.19 2.70 -10.75
N ALA A 110 -5.67 1.84 -11.62
CA ALA A 110 -5.92 1.92 -13.05
C ALA A 110 -7.38 1.55 -13.38
N PRO A 111 -7.93 2.06 -14.52
CA PRO A 111 -9.29 1.77 -14.91
C PRO A 111 -9.62 0.27 -15.02
N ASP A 112 -10.86 -0.11 -14.73
CA ASP A 112 -11.35 -1.51 -14.67
C ASP A 112 -11.19 -2.30 -15.98
N ARG A 113 -11.04 -1.64 -17.12
CA ARG A 113 -10.75 -2.30 -18.41
C ARG A 113 -9.50 -3.20 -18.39
N PHE A 114 -8.68 -3.07 -17.33
CA PHE A 114 -7.48 -3.89 -17.12
C PHE A 114 -7.62 -4.83 -15.92
N SER A 115 -8.83 -5.17 -15.52
CA SER A 115 -9.11 -5.93 -14.30
C SER A 115 -8.60 -7.37 -14.33
N ASP A 116 -8.37 -7.94 -15.50
CA ASP A 116 -8.06 -9.36 -15.72
C ASP A 116 -6.55 -9.67 -15.71
N ARG A 117 -5.69 -8.66 -15.73
CA ARG A 117 -4.23 -8.85 -15.87
C ARG A 117 -3.40 -7.81 -15.11
N PRO A 118 -2.14 -8.13 -14.77
CA PRO A 118 -1.23 -7.15 -14.20
C PRO A 118 -0.92 -6.03 -15.19
N LEU A 119 -1.26 -4.80 -14.78
CA LEU A 119 -0.93 -3.58 -15.51
C LEU A 119 -0.38 -2.55 -14.54
N LEU A 120 0.61 -1.80 -15.00
CA LEU A 120 1.16 -0.64 -14.30
C LEU A 120 0.99 0.57 -15.21
N ASP A 121 0.06 1.45 -14.87
CA ASP A 121 -0.14 2.73 -15.53
C ASP A 121 0.72 3.78 -14.82
N LEU A 122 1.80 4.19 -15.44
CA LEU A 122 2.85 4.95 -14.82
C LEU A 122 2.67 6.44 -15.09
N SER A 123 3.06 7.31 -14.15
CA SER A 123 3.20 8.72 -14.46
C SER A 123 4.14 8.93 -15.65
N GLY A 124 3.93 10.00 -16.44
CA GLY A 124 4.80 10.29 -17.58
C GLY A 124 6.26 10.39 -17.18
N ALA A 125 6.55 10.98 -16.01
CA ALA A 125 7.91 11.05 -15.46
C ALA A 125 8.50 9.66 -15.15
N ALA A 126 7.72 8.77 -14.55
CA ALA A 126 8.18 7.41 -14.24
C ALA A 126 8.39 6.57 -15.51
N PHE A 127 7.44 6.64 -16.45
CA PHE A 127 7.51 5.92 -17.72
C PHE A 127 8.70 6.36 -18.56
N SER A 128 8.93 7.67 -18.68
CA SER A 128 10.05 8.25 -19.41
C SER A 128 11.42 7.78 -18.90
N ARG A 129 11.55 7.48 -17.61
CA ARG A 129 12.81 6.98 -17.02
C ARG A 129 13.19 5.56 -17.46
N MET A 130 12.28 4.82 -18.06
CA MET A 130 12.60 3.51 -18.65
C MET A 130 13.37 3.63 -19.97
N ALA A 131 13.30 4.79 -20.64
CA ALA A 131 14.00 5.03 -21.91
C ALA A 131 15.49 5.25 -21.73
N VAL A 132 16.27 4.92 -22.75
CA VAL A 132 17.63 5.45 -22.90
C VAL A 132 17.58 6.96 -23.13
N THR A 133 18.65 7.65 -22.79
CA THR A 133 18.73 9.13 -22.94
C THR A 133 18.38 9.55 -24.36
N GLY A 134 17.48 10.54 -24.47
CA GLY A 134 16.99 11.07 -25.76
C GLY A 134 15.81 10.30 -26.36
N TYR A 135 15.42 9.14 -25.84
CA TYR A 135 14.36 8.30 -26.41
C TYR A 135 13.05 8.33 -25.62
N SER A 136 12.93 9.17 -24.60
CA SER A 136 11.73 9.22 -23.75
C SER A 136 10.45 9.57 -24.56
N GLY A 137 10.52 10.49 -25.51
CA GLY A 137 9.39 10.80 -26.39
C GLY A 137 8.98 9.61 -27.25
N SER A 138 9.96 8.95 -27.88
CA SER A 138 9.70 7.75 -28.70
C SER A 138 9.11 6.62 -27.86
N LEU A 139 9.53 6.46 -26.60
CA LEU A 139 8.97 5.47 -25.68
C LEU A 139 7.52 5.81 -25.36
N ARG A 140 7.20 7.05 -25.01
CA ARG A 140 5.83 7.49 -24.74
C ARG A 140 4.91 7.33 -25.94
N ASN A 141 5.39 7.57 -27.16
CA ASN A 141 4.62 7.41 -28.39
C ASN A 141 4.18 5.96 -28.64
N ARG A 142 4.81 4.97 -28.00
CA ARG A 142 4.32 3.59 -28.05
C ARG A 142 3.06 3.39 -27.22
N GLY A 143 2.83 4.25 -26.20
CA GLY A 143 1.67 4.22 -25.35
C GLY A 143 1.58 3.03 -24.40
N GLU A 144 1.72 1.82 -24.94
CA GLU A 144 1.65 0.56 -24.21
C GLU A 144 2.85 -0.33 -24.56
N MET A 145 3.37 -1.05 -23.55
CA MET A 145 4.50 -1.93 -23.77
C MET A 145 4.63 -3.07 -22.78
N PRO A 146 5.20 -4.21 -23.17
CA PRO A 146 5.51 -5.30 -22.25
C PRO A 146 6.66 -4.90 -21.31
N VAL A 147 6.46 -5.17 -20.03
CA VAL A 147 7.44 -4.95 -18.96
C VAL A 147 7.55 -6.17 -18.08
N ILE A 148 8.60 -6.19 -17.27
CA ILE A 148 8.64 -7.02 -16.07
C ILE A 148 8.65 -6.15 -14.83
N TYR A 149 7.98 -6.63 -13.79
CA TYR A 149 7.91 -5.94 -12.53
C TYR A 149 8.17 -6.87 -11.35
N ARG A 150 8.54 -6.30 -10.24
CA ARG A 150 8.60 -7.00 -8.96
C ARG A 150 8.31 -6.06 -7.81
N ARG A 151 7.69 -6.55 -6.77
CA ARG A 151 7.59 -5.84 -5.51
C ARG A 151 8.99 -5.53 -4.98
N THR A 152 9.18 -4.38 -4.36
CA THR A 152 10.45 -3.98 -3.76
C THR A 152 10.20 -3.19 -2.49
N LYS A 153 11.17 -3.19 -1.60
CA LYS A 153 11.08 -2.35 -0.39
C LYS A 153 11.01 -0.89 -0.78
N CYS A 154 10.08 -0.18 -0.16
CA CYS A 154 10.06 1.28 -0.17
C CYS A 154 11.23 1.82 0.64
N LYS A 155 11.70 3.02 0.30
CA LYS A 155 12.80 3.69 1.02
C LYS A 155 12.49 5.17 1.14
N TYR A 156 12.43 5.64 2.36
CA TYR A 156 12.16 7.02 2.72
C TYR A 156 13.22 7.57 3.67
N PRO A 157 14.50 7.68 3.25
CA PRO A 157 15.60 8.03 4.14
C PRO A 157 15.34 9.35 4.86
N GLY A 158 15.47 9.30 6.19
CA GLY A 158 15.24 10.46 7.07
C GLY A 158 13.75 10.82 7.27
N LYS A 159 12.84 9.93 6.90
CA LYS A 159 11.40 10.08 7.20
C LYS A 159 10.97 9.01 8.18
N ASN A 160 10.11 9.38 9.09
CA ASN A 160 9.37 8.45 9.94
C ASN A 160 8.00 8.21 9.32
N ILE A 161 7.34 7.10 9.68
CA ILE A 161 5.94 6.90 9.35
C ILE A 161 5.14 8.12 9.80
N ALA A 162 4.31 8.64 8.91
CA ALA A 162 3.43 9.75 9.19
C ALA A 162 1.98 9.38 8.83
N PHE A 163 1.05 10.05 9.47
CA PHE A 163 -0.38 9.86 9.26
C PHE A 163 -0.97 11.21 8.89
N ARG A 164 -1.53 11.25 7.70
CA ARG A 164 -2.18 12.45 7.21
C ARG A 164 -3.69 12.27 7.28
N VAL A 165 -4.36 13.19 7.94
CA VAL A 165 -5.82 13.31 7.86
C VAL A 165 -6.17 13.96 6.54
N ASN A 166 -6.96 13.28 5.70
CA ASN A 166 -7.41 13.82 4.42
C ASN A 166 -8.44 14.93 4.61
N GLU A 167 -8.45 15.89 3.68
CA GLU A 167 -9.29 17.09 3.72
C GLU A 167 -10.81 16.81 3.79
N GLY A 168 -11.26 15.65 3.30
CA GLY A 168 -12.65 15.21 3.41
C GLY A 168 -13.06 14.67 4.77
N SER A 169 -12.17 14.67 5.77
CA SER A 169 -12.48 14.20 7.12
C SER A 169 -13.38 15.18 7.85
N THR A 170 -14.33 14.65 8.65
CA THR A 170 -15.29 15.40 9.45
C THR A 170 -15.34 14.85 10.87
N GLY A 171 -16.14 15.44 11.75
CA GLY A 171 -16.39 14.88 13.09
C GLY A 171 -17.05 13.50 13.12
N TYR A 172 -17.56 13.03 11.96
CA TYR A 172 -18.24 11.73 11.81
C TYR A 172 -17.55 10.77 10.84
N TRP A 173 -16.58 11.27 10.09
CA TRP A 173 -15.86 10.48 9.08
C TRP A 173 -14.38 10.83 9.10
N LEU A 174 -13.54 9.82 9.23
CA LEU A 174 -12.08 9.98 9.21
C LEU A 174 -11.47 9.20 8.05
N SER A 175 -10.76 9.92 7.20
CA SER A 175 -9.91 9.34 6.16
C SER A 175 -8.44 9.63 6.47
N LEU A 176 -7.65 8.58 6.59
CA LEU A 176 -6.22 8.66 6.92
C LEU A 176 -5.39 8.06 5.80
N LEU A 177 -4.32 8.76 5.44
CA LEU A 177 -3.25 8.22 4.62
C LEU A 177 -2.04 7.88 5.50
N VAL A 178 -1.52 6.68 5.36
CA VAL A 178 -0.25 6.29 5.96
C VAL A 178 0.87 6.62 4.98
N GLU A 179 1.82 7.44 5.41
CA GLU A 179 2.94 7.90 4.61
C GLU A 179 4.26 7.32 5.14
N PHE A 180 5.21 7.11 4.23
CA PHE A 180 6.61 6.78 4.53
C PHE A 180 6.81 5.46 5.28
N GLU A 181 5.90 4.50 5.09
CA GLU A 181 6.16 3.14 5.56
C GLU A 181 7.37 2.57 4.77
N GLU A 182 8.50 2.38 5.47
CA GLU A 182 9.68 1.73 4.90
C GLU A 182 9.54 0.20 5.01
N GLY A 183 10.08 -0.50 4.04
CA GLY A 183 10.01 -1.94 4.01
C GLY A 183 9.16 -2.44 2.87
N ASP A 184 8.30 -3.41 3.13
CA ASP A 184 7.46 -3.97 2.08
C ASP A 184 6.27 -3.09 1.68
N GLY A 185 5.98 -2.04 2.43
CA GLY A 185 4.88 -1.12 2.16
C GLY A 185 3.51 -1.73 2.48
N ASP A 186 3.47 -2.87 3.15
CA ASP A 186 2.24 -3.54 3.52
C ASP A 186 1.86 -3.19 4.97
N ILE A 187 0.63 -2.74 5.17
CA ILE A 187 0.07 -2.45 6.47
C ILE A 187 -0.75 -3.66 6.89
N GLY A 188 -0.25 -4.42 7.85
CA GLY A 188 -0.91 -5.64 8.31
C GLY A 188 -2.20 -5.36 9.08
N SER A 189 -2.21 -4.32 9.89
CA SER A 189 -3.42 -3.85 10.57
C SER A 189 -3.25 -2.42 11.04
N MET A 190 -4.39 -1.73 11.21
CA MET A 190 -4.44 -0.39 11.76
C MET A 190 -5.55 -0.32 12.81
N HIS A 191 -5.19 0.11 14.01
CA HIS A 191 -6.14 0.28 15.10
C HIS A 191 -6.24 1.74 15.50
N ILE A 192 -7.46 2.25 15.52
CA ILE A 192 -7.77 3.61 15.95
C ILE A 192 -8.45 3.52 17.30
N ARG A 193 -7.93 4.22 18.30
CA ARG A 193 -8.53 4.30 19.62
C ARG A 193 -8.87 5.75 19.95
N GLN A 194 -10.14 6.01 20.24
CA GLN A 194 -10.56 7.26 20.83
C GLN A 194 -10.22 7.24 22.31
N VAL A 195 -9.52 8.25 22.79
CA VAL A 195 -9.23 8.44 24.21
C VAL A 195 -9.97 9.69 24.66
N GLN A 196 -10.93 9.51 25.57
CA GLN A 196 -11.71 10.60 26.12
C GLN A 196 -10.97 11.19 27.33
N PHE A 197 -10.56 12.44 27.23
CA PHE A 197 -10.04 13.22 28.37
C PHE A 197 -11.00 14.35 28.67
N HIS A 198 -11.09 14.72 29.95
CA HIS A 198 -11.95 15.78 30.45
C HIS A 198 -11.53 17.21 30.02
N PHE A 199 -10.48 17.37 29.25
CA PHE A 199 -10.01 18.63 28.69
C PHE A 199 -9.80 18.52 27.19
N HIS A 200 -10.25 19.55 26.46
CA HIS A 200 -10.25 19.64 25.00
C HIS A 200 -8.82 19.71 24.39
N HIS A 201 -8.10 18.60 24.36
CA HIS A 201 -6.87 18.48 23.59
C HIS A 201 -6.87 17.19 22.79
N PHE A 202 -6.63 17.32 21.47
CA PHE A 202 -6.42 16.18 20.59
C PHE A 202 -4.97 15.70 20.72
N SER A 203 -4.74 14.47 21.08
CA SER A 203 -3.45 13.80 20.93
C SER A 203 -3.63 12.48 20.21
N ILE A 204 -2.76 12.23 19.26
CA ILE A 204 -2.67 10.94 18.57
C ILE A 204 -1.46 10.21 19.14
N THR A 205 -1.67 9.10 19.83
CA THR A 205 -0.57 8.25 20.29
C THR A 205 -0.46 7.05 19.37
N LEU A 206 0.73 6.87 18.84
CA LEU A 206 1.08 5.79 17.94
C LEU A 206 1.79 4.70 18.71
N ILE A 207 1.31 3.46 18.60
CA ILE A 207 2.01 2.29 19.10
C ILE A 207 2.21 1.36 17.90
N THR A 208 3.47 1.19 17.50
CA THR A 208 3.85 0.26 16.44
C THR A 208 4.37 -1.03 17.08
N TYR A 209 3.72 -2.14 16.80
CA TYR A 209 4.28 -3.49 17.01
C TYR A 209 4.37 -4.17 15.65
N SER A 210 5.51 -4.75 15.32
CA SER A 210 5.84 -5.48 14.09
C SER A 210 4.64 -5.78 13.18
N ASN A 211 4.41 -4.95 12.15
CA ASN A 211 3.35 -5.03 11.15
C ASN A 211 1.92 -4.67 11.62
N SER A 212 1.74 -4.13 12.81
CA SER A 212 0.46 -3.58 13.28
C SER A 212 0.64 -2.14 13.72
N ILE A 213 -0.24 -1.27 13.27
CA ILE A 213 -0.22 0.14 13.59
C ILE A 213 -1.43 0.47 14.47
N HIS A 214 -1.15 0.94 15.68
CA HIS A 214 -2.19 1.33 16.64
C HIS A 214 -2.26 2.84 16.75
N PHE A 215 -3.45 3.39 16.60
CA PHE A 215 -3.72 4.80 16.80
C PHE A 215 -4.56 5.02 18.03
N SER A 216 -4.24 6.06 18.78
CA SER A 216 -5.13 6.58 19.83
C SER A 216 -5.43 8.04 19.50
N PHE A 217 -6.71 8.36 19.33
CA PHE A 217 -7.18 9.73 19.20
C PHE A 217 -7.64 10.23 20.56
N LEU A 218 -7.20 11.42 20.91
CA LEU A 218 -7.78 12.23 21.96
C LEU A 218 -8.78 13.18 21.31
N VAL A 219 -10.05 13.01 21.60
CA VAL A 219 -11.12 13.95 21.21
C VAL A 219 -11.49 14.78 22.42
#